data_1908877833f2d86a8e8b7a0284cf4b10
#
_entry.id   1908877833f2d86a8e8b7a0284cf4b10
#
_cell.length_a   1.000
_cell.length_b   1.000
_cell.length_c   1.000
_cell.angle_alpha   90.00
_cell.angle_beta   90.00
_cell.angle_gamma   90.00
#
_symmetry.space_group_name_H-M   'P 1'
#
loop_
_entity.id
_entity.type
_entity.pdbx_description
1 polymer ?
#
loop_
_entity_poly.entity_id
_entity_poly.type
_entity_poly.pdbx_seq_one_letter_code
_entity_poly.pdbx_strand_id
1 'polypeptide(L)'
;IIVCALVATVGSRALEAGIEEQIEKALQIVGVSVDETYTNLYEGDYTKDKGGKVRKGGTSISGETQLIDGLQEKTGFQVSFLYGNMRLITTLTKPEGGRINGTGLETEIYEQIQTGEPLFLKDCDISEVDYYVYYQPLINSDGSVIGAIEVATPVQGVQDTIHTQVKDIILIAVVCVLVAATLVSVLSR
;
A
#
# COMPACT_ATOMS: atom_id res chain seq x y z
N ILE A 1 36.89 -6.70 -8.10
CA ILE A 1 36.07 -6.92 -6.88
C ILE A 1 35.36 -5.61 -6.47
N ILE A 2 36.07 -4.47 -6.33
CA ILE A 2 35.46 -3.18 -5.92
C ILE A 2 34.37 -2.73 -6.90
N VAL A 3 34.59 -2.79 -8.20
CA VAL A 3 33.63 -2.40 -9.23
C VAL A 3 32.39 -3.29 -9.19
N CYS A 4 32.53 -4.60 -9.00
CA CYS A 4 31.39 -5.52 -8.88
C CYS A 4 30.55 -5.24 -7.61
N ALA A 5 31.21 -4.92 -6.49
CA ALA A 5 30.51 -4.55 -5.27
C ALA A 5 29.75 -3.22 -5.43
N LEU A 6 30.35 -2.23 -6.10
CA LEU A 6 29.72 -0.94 -6.37
C LEU A 6 28.50 -1.10 -7.31
N VAL A 7 28.63 -1.88 -8.38
CA VAL A 7 27.51 -2.17 -9.30
C VAL A 7 26.38 -2.90 -8.58
N ALA A 8 26.70 -3.87 -7.72
CA ALA A 8 25.69 -4.59 -6.94
C ALA A 8 24.94 -3.66 -5.98
N THR A 9 25.65 -2.78 -5.25
CA THR A 9 24.99 -1.85 -4.31
C THR A 9 24.16 -0.76 -5.01
N VAL A 10 24.63 -0.20 -6.12
CA VAL A 10 23.86 0.77 -6.90
C VAL A 10 22.67 0.10 -7.56
N GLY A 11 22.86 -1.11 -8.09
CA GLY A 11 21.78 -1.90 -8.71
C GLY A 11 20.68 -2.28 -7.72
N SER A 12 21.03 -2.71 -6.50
CA SER A 12 20.02 -3.04 -5.49
C SER A 12 19.21 -1.83 -5.03
N ARG A 13 19.84 -0.67 -4.81
CA ARG A 13 19.13 0.56 -4.45
C ARG A 13 18.20 1.05 -5.55
N ALA A 14 18.63 0.96 -6.82
CA ALA A 14 17.78 1.33 -7.95
C ALA A 14 16.58 0.40 -8.09
N LEU A 15 16.77 -0.90 -7.81
CA LEU A 15 15.70 -1.89 -7.82
C LEU A 15 14.71 -1.64 -6.67
N GLU A 16 15.19 -1.40 -5.45
CA GLU A 16 14.35 -1.06 -4.30
C GLU A 16 13.49 0.16 -4.58
N ALA A 17 14.09 1.27 -5.04
CA ALA A 17 13.36 2.49 -5.39
C ALA A 17 12.32 2.25 -6.50
N GLY A 18 12.66 1.45 -7.51
CA GLY A 18 11.73 1.11 -8.59
C GLY A 18 10.54 0.27 -8.11
N ILE A 19 10.77 -0.65 -7.18
CA ILE A 19 9.70 -1.48 -6.59
C ILE A 19 8.80 -0.62 -5.69
N GLU A 20 9.37 0.25 -4.85
CA GLU A 20 8.60 1.16 -4.01
C GLU A 20 7.68 2.07 -4.85
N GLU A 21 8.18 2.64 -5.96
CA GLU A 21 7.37 3.43 -6.89
C GLU A 21 6.22 2.62 -7.51
N GLN A 22 6.46 1.35 -7.84
CA GLN A 22 5.42 0.47 -8.37
C GLN A 22 4.37 0.12 -7.30
N ILE A 23 4.79 -0.08 -6.05
CA ILE A 23 3.87 -0.31 -4.93
C ILE A 23 3.00 0.92 -4.71
N GLU A 24 3.60 2.11 -4.61
CA GLU A 24 2.85 3.36 -4.48
C GLU A 24 1.78 3.48 -5.56
N LYS A 25 2.14 3.28 -6.83
CA LYS A 25 1.20 3.31 -7.95
C LYS A 25 0.11 2.25 -7.84
N ALA A 26 0.46 1.04 -7.42
CA ALA A 26 -0.52 -0.04 -7.26
C ALA A 26 -1.53 0.27 -6.14
N LEU A 27 -1.06 0.74 -4.99
CA LEU A 27 -1.91 1.15 -3.88
C LEU A 27 -2.79 2.36 -4.27
N GLN A 28 -2.22 3.34 -4.98
CA GLN A 28 -2.94 4.48 -5.53
C GLN A 28 -4.10 4.05 -6.44
N ILE A 29 -3.84 3.16 -7.41
CA ILE A 29 -4.87 2.66 -8.32
C ILE A 29 -6.03 2.04 -7.55
N VAL A 30 -5.75 1.23 -6.52
CA VAL A 30 -6.79 0.62 -5.69
C VAL A 30 -7.53 1.68 -4.89
N GLY A 31 -6.83 2.62 -4.23
CA GLY A 31 -7.44 3.69 -3.44
C GLY A 31 -8.40 4.56 -4.26
N VAL A 32 -7.94 5.01 -5.44
CA VAL A 32 -8.77 5.79 -6.37
C VAL A 32 -9.97 4.96 -6.88
N SER A 33 -9.75 3.68 -7.23
CA SER A 33 -10.84 2.81 -7.71
C SER A 33 -11.91 2.59 -6.66
N VAL A 34 -11.54 2.49 -5.38
CA VAL A 34 -12.50 2.40 -4.26
C VAL A 34 -13.32 3.66 -4.14
N ASP A 35 -12.68 4.84 -4.14
CA ASP A 35 -13.36 6.14 -4.06
C ASP A 35 -14.33 6.33 -5.24
N GLU A 36 -13.88 6.07 -6.47
CA GLU A 36 -14.74 6.10 -7.66
C GLU A 36 -15.91 5.11 -7.56
N THR A 37 -15.68 3.91 -7.02
CA THR A 37 -16.74 2.93 -6.84
C THR A 37 -17.80 3.41 -5.87
N TYR A 38 -17.41 3.97 -4.71
CA TYR A 38 -18.38 4.56 -3.79
C TYR A 38 -19.12 5.76 -4.41
N THR A 39 -18.41 6.57 -5.19
CA THR A 39 -19.00 7.74 -5.87
C THR A 39 -20.00 7.33 -6.94
N ASN A 40 -19.73 6.26 -7.68
CA ASN A 40 -20.62 5.76 -8.73
C ASN A 40 -21.81 4.96 -8.19
N LEU A 41 -21.62 4.23 -7.06
CA LEU A 41 -22.69 3.44 -6.47
C LEU A 41 -23.69 4.27 -5.65
N TYR A 42 -23.21 5.35 -5.04
CA TYR A 42 -24.00 6.13 -4.08
C TYR A 42 -23.90 7.63 -4.40
N GLU A 43 -24.98 8.20 -4.89
CA GLU A 43 -25.06 9.65 -5.14
C GLU A 43 -25.13 10.45 -3.84
N GLY A 44 -24.50 11.63 -3.81
CA GLY A 44 -24.52 12.58 -2.70
C GLY A 44 -23.31 12.49 -1.77
N ASP A 45 -23.33 13.35 -0.77
CA ASP A 45 -22.23 13.53 0.17
C ASP A 45 -22.19 12.50 1.30
N TYR A 46 -21.01 12.35 1.88
CA TYR A 46 -20.82 11.56 3.08
C TYR A 46 -21.31 12.33 4.30
N THR A 47 -22.10 11.69 5.13
CA THR A 47 -22.68 12.27 6.35
C THR A 47 -22.65 11.25 7.48
N LYS A 48 -22.68 11.73 8.72
CA LYS A 48 -22.80 10.88 9.91
C LYS A 48 -24.11 11.20 10.61
N ASP A 49 -24.95 10.20 10.79
CA ASP A 49 -26.23 10.38 11.47
C ASP A 49 -26.06 10.47 13.01
N LYS A 50 -27.14 10.81 13.72
CA LYS A 50 -27.14 10.92 15.19
C LYS A 50 -26.81 9.60 15.90
N GLY A 51 -26.97 8.47 15.23
CA GLY A 51 -26.63 7.14 15.73
C GLY A 51 -25.19 6.73 15.44
N GLY A 52 -24.39 7.62 14.82
CA GLY A 52 -22.98 7.37 14.49
C GLY A 52 -22.76 6.60 13.19
N LYS A 53 -23.83 6.24 12.46
CA LYS A 53 -23.72 5.56 11.16
C LYS A 53 -23.30 6.54 10.06
N VAL A 54 -22.31 6.14 9.28
CA VAL A 54 -21.87 6.90 8.11
C VAL A 54 -22.73 6.51 6.91
N ARG A 55 -23.17 7.50 6.17
CA ARG A 55 -23.98 7.38 4.96
C ARG A 55 -23.32 8.12 3.81
N LYS A 56 -23.50 7.62 2.59
CA LYS A 56 -23.26 8.36 1.36
C LYS A 56 -24.61 8.56 0.66
N GLY A 57 -24.99 9.80 0.47
CA GLY A 57 -26.37 10.11 0.11
C GLY A 57 -27.36 9.56 1.14
N GLY A 58 -28.28 8.74 0.72
CA GLY A 58 -29.25 8.08 1.63
C GLY A 58 -28.81 6.73 2.17
N THR A 59 -27.75 6.14 1.61
CA THR A 59 -27.36 4.75 1.86
C THR A 59 -26.34 4.63 2.98
N SER A 60 -26.56 3.73 3.95
CA SER A 60 -25.58 3.45 5.00
C SER A 60 -24.42 2.65 4.43
N ILE A 61 -23.20 3.13 4.65
CA ILE A 61 -21.97 2.44 4.27
C ILE A 61 -21.26 1.82 5.50
N SER A 62 -21.75 2.10 6.70
CA SER A 62 -21.24 1.48 7.93
C SER A 62 -21.57 -0.02 7.93
N GLY A 63 -20.53 -0.86 7.92
CA GLY A 63 -20.67 -2.32 7.90
C GLY A 63 -20.74 -2.95 6.50
N GLU A 64 -20.70 -2.16 5.44
CA GLU A 64 -20.61 -2.65 4.05
C GLU A 64 -19.16 -3.11 3.75
N THR A 65 -18.83 -4.34 4.17
CA THR A 65 -17.47 -4.86 3.99
C THR A 65 -17.24 -5.53 2.64
N GLN A 66 -18.31 -5.90 1.95
CA GLN A 66 -18.23 -6.74 0.74
C GLN A 66 -17.31 -6.17 -0.34
N LEU A 67 -17.32 -4.85 -0.53
CA LEU A 67 -16.46 -4.20 -1.53
C LEU A 67 -14.98 -4.33 -1.15
N ILE A 68 -14.62 -3.96 0.08
CA ILE A 68 -13.22 -3.99 0.53
C ILE A 68 -12.70 -5.42 0.66
N ASP A 69 -13.54 -6.38 1.08
CA ASP A 69 -13.20 -7.80 1.18
C ASP A 69 -12.93 -8.39 -0.21
N GLY A 70 -13.79 -8.08 -1.18
CA GLY A 70 -13.59 -8.52 -2.56
C GLY A 70 -12.35 -7.92 -3.22
N LEU A 71 -11.96 -6.70 -2.84
CA LEU A 71 -10.72 -6.09 -3.31
C LEU A 71 -9.49 -6.74 -2.66
N GLN A 72 -9.53 -6.98 -1.34
CA GLN A 72 -8.45 -7.71 -0.66
C GLN A 72 -8.25 -9.10 -1.26
N GLU A 73 -9.31 -9.85 -1.51
CA GLU A 73 -9.23 -11.19 -2.12
C GLU A 73 -8.57 -11.16 -3.51
N LYS A 74 -8.88 -10.14 -4.32
CA LYS A 74 -8.36 -10.02 -5.69
C LYS A 74 -6.95 -9.45 -5.78
N THR A 75 -6.61 -8.51 -4.90
CA THR A 75 -5.35 -7.74 -4.97
C THR A 75 -4.31 -8.18 -3.95
N GLY A 76 -4.73 -8.82 -2.86
CA GLY A 76 -3.89 -9.08 -1.69
C GLY A 76 -3.64 -7.86 -0.81
N PHE A 77 -4.11 -6.66 -1.19
CA PHE A 77 -3.92 -5.45 -0.41
C PHE A 77 -4.97 -5.32 0.69
N GLN A 78 -4.56 -4.78 1.82
CA GLN A 78 -5.48 -4.39 2.89
C GLN A 78 -6.18 -3.10 2.50
N VAL A 79 -7.49 -3.00 2.77
CA VAL A 79 -8.29 -1.83 2.43
C VAL A 79 -9.12 -1.41 3.63
N SER A 80 -9.11 -0.11 3.91
CA SER A 80 -9.95 0.48 4.96
C SER A 80 -10.70 1.70 4.44
N PHE A 81 -11.91 1.89 4.93
CA PHE A 81 -12.66 3.13 4.80
C PHE A 81 -12.59 3.89 6.12
N LEU A 82 -12.03 5.10 6.10
CA LEU A 82 -11.93 5.96 7.26
C LEU A 82 -12.99 7.07 7.19
N TYR A 83 -13.60 7.34 8.35
CA TYR A 83 -14.41 8.54 8.55
C TYR A 83 -13.83 9.39 9.68
N GLY A 84 -13.49 10.62 9.40
CA GLY A 84 -12.58 11.37 10.26
C GLY A 84 -11.24 10.64 10.34
N ASN A 85 -10.71 10.49 11.54
CA ASN A 85 -9.47 9.75 11.82
C ASN A 85 -9.69 8.26 12.17
N MET A 86 -10.92 7.73 12.06
CA MET A 86 -11.27 6.39 12.55
C MET A 86 -11.53 5.42 11.40
N ARG A 87 -10.98 4.20 11.48
CA ARG A 87 -11.30 3.09 10.57
C ARG A 87 -12.72 2.62 10.82
N LEU A 88 -13.64 2.97 9.93
CA LEU A 88 -15.05 2.59 10.00
C LEU A 88 -15.23 1.10 9.66
N ILE A 89 -14.63 0.70 8.56
CA ILE A 89 -14.53 -0.69 8.10
C ILE A 89 -13.11 -0.92 7.59
N THR A 90 -12.55 -2.09 7.84
CA THR A 90 -11.20 -2.44 7.43
C THR A 90 -11.04 -3.94 7.20
N THR A 91 -10.15 -4.31 6.30
CA THR A 91 -9.68 -5.70 6.16
C THR A 91 -8.47 -5.99 7.03
N LEU A 92 -7.79 -4.95 7.56
CA LEU A 92 -6.68 -5.09 8.49
C LEU A 92 -7.10 -5.85 9.74
N THR A 93 -6.26 -6.77 10.19
CA THR A 93 -6.49 -7.60 11.37
C THR A 93 -5.34 -7.48 12.35
N LYS A 94 -5.64 -7.76 13.62
CA LYS A 94 -4.61 -7.94 14.66
C LYS A 94 -3.87 -9.24 14.45
N PRO A 95 -2.64 -9.39 14.96
CA PRO A 95 -1.90 -10.66 14.92
C PRO A 95 -2.66 -11.84 15.51
N GLU A 96 -3.41 -11.61 16.59
CA GLU A 96 -4.28 -12.62 17.25
C GLU A 96 -5.62 -12.85 16.55
N GLY A 97 -5.88 -12.13 15.46
CA GLY A 97 -7.12 -12.18 14.69
C GLY A 97 -8.12 -11.08 15.05
N GLY A 98 -9.15 -10.96 14.23
CA GLY A 98 -10.16 -9.89 14.33
C GLY A 98 -9.75 -8.58 13.68
N ARG A 99 -10.72 -7.92 13.03
CA ARG A 99 -10.50 -6.64 12.34
C ARG A 99 -10.27 -5.50 13.34
N ILE A 100 -9.44 -4.53 12.95
CA ILE A 100 -9.14 -3.35 13.75
C ILE A 100 -10.12 -2.20 13.54
N ASN A 101 -11.40 -2.51 13.28
CA ASN A 101 -12.45 -1.49 13.18
C ASN A 101 -12.47 -0.61 14.43
N GLY A 102 -12.68 0.69 14.24
CA GLY A 102 -12.74 1.66 15.34
C GLY A 102 -11.37 2.12 15.85
N THR A 103 -10.25 1.68 15.26
CA THR A 103 -8.93 2.26 15.55
C THR A 103 -8.72 3.57 14.84
N GLY A 104 -8.01 4.50 15.48
CA GLY A 104 -7.68 5.81 14.93
C GLY A 104 -6.35 5.82 14.18
N LEU A 105 -6.18 6.84 13.34
CA LEU A 105 -4.89 7.23 12.78
C LEU A 105 -4.10 8.06 13.81
N GLU A 106 -2.80 8.12 13.65
CA GLU A 106 -1.96 9.11 14.32
C GLU A 106 -2.35 10.52 13.89
N THR A 107 -2.18 11.48 14.80
CA THR A 107 -2.62 12.87 14.58
C THR A 107 -1.95 13.48 13.36
N GLU A 108 -0.66 13.26 13.20
CA GLU A 108 0.16 13.80 12.12
C GLU A 108 -0.30 13.28 10.74
N ILE A 109 -0.65 11.99 10.65
CA ILE A 109 -1.18 11.38 9.42
C ILE A 109 -2.56 11.98 9.09
N TYR A 110 -3.42 12.09 10.11
CA TYR A 110 -4.75 12.66 9.92
C TYR A 110 -4.69 14.12 9.45
N GLU A 111 -3.83 14.94 10.04
CA GLU A 111 -3.64 16.34 9.64
C GLU A 111 -3.16 16.46 8.19
N GLN A 112 -2.28 15.57 7.73
CA GLN A 112 -1.86 15.54 6.33
C GLN A 112 -3.01 15.17 5.40
N ILE A 113 -3.82 14.16 5.74
CA ILE A 113 -5.00 13.77 4.96
C ILE A 113 -5.98 14.94 4.84
N GLN A 114 -6.14 15.76 5.89
CA GLN A 114 -7.05 16.91 5.89
C GLN A 114 -6.64 18.03 4.91
N THR A 115 -5.43 17.99 4.35
CA THR A 115 -5.06 18.90 3.25
C THR A 115 -5.79 18.61 1.94
N GLY A 116 -6.39 17.42 1.81
CA GLY A 116 -7.06 16.95 0.59
C GLY A 116 -6.10 16.36 -0.44
N GLU A 117 -4.80 16.34 -0.16
CA GLU A 117 -3.81 15.70 -1.03
C GLU A 117 -3.61 14.23 -0.64
N PRO A 118 -3.42 13.34 -1.63
CA PRO A 118 -3.07 11.96 -1.36
C PRO A 118 -1.75 11.84 -0.58
N LEU A 119 -1.64 10.81 0.26
CA LEU A 119 -0.47 10.58 1.09
C LEU A 119 0.04 9.15 0.93
N PHE A 120 1.32 8.98 0.62
CA PHE A 120 2.00 7.69 0.63
C PHE A 120 3.02 7.64 1.77
N LEU A 121 2.95 6.61 2.59
CA LEU A 121 3.88 6.36 3.70
C LEU A 121 4.56 5.01 3.51
N LYS A 122 5.86 5.02 3.82
CA LYS A 122 6.69 3.82 3.96
C LYS A 122 6.84 3.55 5.46
N ASP A 123 6.92 2.30 5.85
CA ASP A 123 7.17 1.91 7.25
C ASP A 123 6.13 2.46 8.26
N CYS A 124 4.84 2.42 7.89
CA CYS A 124 3.75 2.79 8.78
C CYS A 124 3.40 1.60 9.68
N ASP A 125 3.61 1.74 11.00
CA ASP A 125 3.20 0.70 11.96
C ASP A 125 1.68 0.67 12.09
N ILE A 126 1.09 -0.50 11.81
CA ILE A 126 -0.32 -0.77 12.07
C ILE A 126 -0.41 -2.09 12.83
N SER A 127 -0.70 -2.01 14.13
CA SER A 127 -0.85 -3.18 15.00
C SER A 127 0.41 -4.08 14.99
N GLU A 128 1.58 -3.49 15.22
CA GLU A 128 2.89 -4.15 15.32
C GLU A 128 3.38 -4.76 13.98
N VAL A 129 2.84 -4.31 12.86
CA VAL A 129 3.28 -4.69 11.52
C VAL A 129 3.55 -3.44 10.70
N ASP A 130 4.71 -3.40 10.03
CA ASP A 130 5.08 -2.31 9.13
C ASP A 130 4.43 -2.47 7.76
N TYR A 131 3.80 -1.39 7.28
CA TYR A 131 3.10 -1.34 6.00
C TYR A 131 3.61 -0.20 5.12
N TYR A 132 3.60 -0.43 3.80
CA TYR A 132 3.42 0.64 2.82
C TYR A 132 1.95 1.01 2.80
N VAL A 133 1.63 2.28 2.97
CA VAL A 133 0.24 2.75 3.06
C VAL A 133 0.02 3.92 2.12
N TYR A 134 -1.08 3.88 1.39
CA TYR A 134 -1.57 4.98 0.58
C TYR A 134 -2.93 5.42 1.09
N TYR A 135 -3.09 6.72 1.31
CA TYR A 135 -4.33 7.36 1.70
C TYR A 135 -4.88 8.19 0.54
N GLN A 136 -6.09 7.84 0.08
CA GLN A 136 -6.87 8.63 -0.87
C GLN A 136 -7.90 9.44 -0.08
N PRO A 137 -7.78 10.77 0.01
CA PRO A 137 -8.76 11.60 0.71
C PRO A 137 -10.15 11.48 0.11
N LEU A 138 -11.17 11.41 0.95
CA LEU A 138 -12.58 11.44 0.58
C LEU A 138 -13.12 12.85 0.78
N ILE A 139 -13.55 13.46 -0.32
CA ILE A 139 -13.92 14.88 -0.35
C ILE A 139 -15.41 15.02 -0.72
N ASN A 140 -16.16 15.75 0.08
CA ASN A 140 -17.54 16.11 -0.21
C ASN A 140 -17.65 17.23 -1.24
N SER A 141 -18.84 17.46 -1.74
CA SER A 141 -19.12 18.50 -2.75
C SER A 141 -18.82 19.94 -2.28
N ASP A 142 -18.79 20.17 -0.98
CA ASP A 142 -18.41 21.44 -0.36
C ASP A 142 -16.90 21.62 -0.17
N GLY A 143 -16.10 20.64 -0.59
CA GLY A 143 -14.66 20.64 -0.44
C GLY A 143 -14.15 20.13 0.91
N SER A 144 -15.02 19.72 1.82
CA SER A 144 -14.61 19.18 3.12
C SER A 144 -14.03 17.76 2.97
N VAL A 145 -12.88 17.52 3.58
CA VAL A 145 -12.28 16.18 3.70
C VAL A 145 -12.92 15.44 4.85
N ILE A 146 -13.63 14.35 4.56
CA ILE A 146 -14.41 13.62 5.56
C ILE A 146 -13.67 12.39 6.12
N GLY A 147 -12.58 12.00 5.52
CA GLY A 147 -11.79 10.82 5.83
C GLY A 147 -10.93 10.41 4.65
N ALA A 148 -10.61 9.13 4.54
CA ALA A 148 -9.83 8.60 3.42
C ALA A 148 -10.16 7.12 3.15
N ILE A 149 -9.80 6.66 1.96
CA ILE A 149 -9.55 5.25 1.70
C ILE A 149 -8.08 4.99 2.02
N GLU A 150 -7.82 4.05 2.90
CA GLU A 150 -6.49 3.53 3.25
C GLU A 150 -6.27 2.22 2.50
N VAL A 151 -5.18 2.13 1.76
CA VAL A 151 -4.75 0.89 1.09
C VAL A 151 -3.35 0.56 1.56
N ALA A 152 -3.15 -0.66 2.03
CA ALA A 152 -1.89 -1.04 2.67
C ALA A 152 -1.39 -2.42 2.21
N THR A 153 -0.06 -2.59 2.20
CA THR A 153 0.60 -3.89 2.00
C THR A 153 1.77 -4.04 2.97
N PRO A 154 1.96 -5.23 3.59
CA PRO A 154 3.06 -5.43 4.52
C PRO A 154 4.42 -5.22 3.85
N VAL A 155 5.31 -4.47 4.50
CA VAL A 155 6.69 -4.21 4.03
C VAL A 155 7.47 -5.51 3.91
N GLN A 156 7.36 -6.42 4.87
CA GLN A 156 8.10 -7.67 4.91
C GLN A 156 7.85 -8.56 3.68
N GLY A 157 6.60 -8.72 3.25
CA GLY A 157 6.27 -9.52 2.07
C GLY A 157 6.88 -8.98 0.77
N VAL A 158 7.01 -7.66 0.68
CA VAL A 158 7.67 -6.97 -0.42
C VAL A 158 9.18 -7.17 -0.36
N GLN A 159 9.79 -6.98 0.80
CA GLN A 159 11.24 -7.16 1.00
C GLN A 159 11.68 -8.59 0.72
N ASP A 160 10.92 -9.59 1.13
CA ASP A 160 11.21 -11.00 0.84
C ASP A 160 11.25 -11.28 -0.68
N THR A 161 10.35 -10.66 -1.43
CA THR A 161 10.32 -10.75 -2.90
C THR A 161 11.55 -10.08 -3.51
N ILE A 162 11.94 -8.89 -3.04
CA ILE A 162 13.14 -8.17 -3.48
C ILE A 162 14.40 -9.01 -3.20
N HIS A 163 14.55 -9.51 -1.99
CA HIS A 163 15.72 -10.30 -1.61
C HIS A 163 15.87 -11.58 -2.44
N THR A 164 14.77 -12.22 -2.79
CA THR A 164 14.79 -13.40 -3.65
C THR A 164 15.25 -13.04 -5.06
N GLN A 165 14.70 -12.01 -5.67
CA GLN A 165 15.09 -11.55 -7.01
C GLN A 165 16.55 -11.07 -7.07
N VAL A 166 17.01 -10.34 -6.05
CA VAL A 166 18.41 -9.88 -5.96
C VAL A 166 19.38 -11.06 -5.86
N LYS A 167 19.06 -12.08 -5.06
CA LYS A 167 19.88 -13.30 -4.99
C LYS A 167 20.00 -14.00 -6.33
N ASP A 168 18.90 -14.12 -7.07
CA ASP A 168 18.89 -14.76 -8.40
C ASP A 168 19.73 -13.97 -9.40
N ILE A 169 19.63 -12.64 -9.42
CA ILE A 169 20.45 -11.77 -10.27
C ILE A 169 21.94 -11.91 -9.94
N ILE A 170 22.29 -11.92 -8.66
CA ILE A 170 23.69 -12.09 -8.23
C ILE A 170 24.20 -13.47 -8.64
N LEU A 171 23.42 -14.53 -8.47
CA LEU A 171 23.79 -15.88 -8.88
C LEU A 171 24.07 -15.95 -10.38
N ILE A 172 23.18 -15.40 -11.20
CA ILE A 172 23.34 -15.35 -12.66
C ILE A 172 24.61 -14.57 -13.03
N ALA A 173 24.85 -13.42 -12.40
CA ALA A 173 26.04 -12.62 -12.65
C ALA A 173 27.34 -13.39 -12.33
N VAL A 174 27.38 -14.10 -11.21
CA VAL A 174 28.53 -14.93 -10.82
C VAL A 174 28.77 -16.05 -11.84
N VAL A 175 27.71 -16.73 -12.27
CA VAL A 175 27.80 -17.79 -13.30
C VAL A 175 28.34 -17.23 -14.61
N CYS A 176 27.83 -16.07 -15.07
CA CYS A 176 28.33 -15.41 -16.28
C CYS A 176 29.82 -15.05 -16.20
N VAL A 177 30.29 -14.54 -15.07
CA VAL A 177 31.72 -14.24 -14.85
C VAL A 177 32.56 -15.49 -14.88
N LEU A 178 32.13 -16.59 -14.27
CA LEU A 178 32.85 -17.86 -14.29
C LEU A 178 32.91 -18.43 -15.71
N VAL A 179 31.83 -18.39 -16.46
CA VAL A 179 31.79 -18.83 -17.86
C VAL A 179 32.74 -17.99 -18.74
N ALA A 180 32.70 -16.67 -18.59
CA ALA A 180 33.63 -15.78 -19.30
C ALA A 180 35.12 -16.06 -18.97
N ALA A 181 35.44 -16.26 -17.69
CA ALA A 181 36.79 -16.58 -17.25
C ALA A 181 37.29 -17.93 -17.79
N THR A 182 36.41 -18.94 -17.84
CA THR A 182 36.76 -20.24 -18.42
C THR A 182 36.98 -20.15 -19.93
N LEU A 183 36.15 -19.42 -20.65
CA LEU A 183 36.32 -19.21 -22.10
C LEU A 183 37.63 -18.48 -22.40
N VAL A 184 37.96 -17.39 -21.67
CA VAL A 184 39.24 -16.71 -21.84
C VAL A 184 40.42 -17.64 -21.55
N SER A 185 40.36 -18.44 -20.50
CA SER A 185 41.40 -19.41 -20.15
C SER A 185 41.61 -20.49 -21.22
N VAL A 186 40.54 -20.93 -21.89
CA VAL A 186 40.60 -21.95 -22.98
C VAL A 186 41.17 -21.33 -24.25
N LEU A 187 40.77 -20.10 -24.60
CA LEU A 187 41.23 -19.42 -25.81
C LEU A 187 42.67 -18.88 -25.72
N SER A 188 43.19 -18.71 -24.49
CA SER A 188 44.58 -18.24 -24.25
C SER A 188 45.61 -19.37 -24.19
N ARG A 189 45.18 -20.61 -24.32
CA ARG A 189 46.07 -21.81 -24.45
C ARG A 189 46.25 -22.23 -25.89
#